data_876e6950e2343a8870a20c47243f80b9
#
_entry.id   876e6950e2343a8870a20c47243f80b9
#
_cell.length_a   1.000
_cell.length_b   1.000
_cell.length_c   1.000
_cell.angle_alpha   90.00
_cell.angle_beta   90.00
_cell.angle_gamma   90.00
#
_symmetry.space_group_name_H-M   'P 1'
#
loop_
_entity.id
_entity.type
_entity.pdbx_description
1 polymer ?
#
loop_
_entity_poly.entity_id
_entity_poly.type
_entity_poly.pdbx_seq_one_letter_code
_entity_poly.pdbx_strand_id
1 'polypeptide(L)'
;MIRIELKRLPHGEGLPLPAYATEGAAGMDVVAAETLTLAPGDRAAVATGFAIAIPAGHEVQVRPRSGLALKHGVTCLNTPGTIDSDYRGEVKVILANLGQAPFEIARGDRIAQLVPAVVLRATLAEVDTLDDTTRGAGGFGSTGR
;
A
#
# COMPACT_ATOMS: atom_id res chain seq x y z
N MET A 1 -4.63 -15.64 -13.13
CA MET A 1 -5.14 -14.26 -12.96
C MET A 1 -6.29 -14.32 -11.98
N ILE A 2 -6.34 -13.44 -10.97
CA ILE A 2 -7.46 -13.35 -10.02
C ILE A 2 -8.43 -12.24 -10.45
N ARG A 3 -9.69 -12.36 -10.05
CA ARG A 3 -10.70 -11.32 -10.24
C ARG A 3 -10.94 -10.63 -8.90
N ILE A 4 -10.75 -9.31 -8.87
CA ILE A 4 -11.09 -8.44 -7.73
C ILE A 4 -12.33 -7.64 -8.14
N GLU A 5 -13.39 -7.69 -7.34
CA GLU A 5 -14.56 -6.86 -7.57
C GLU A 5 -14.34 -5.48 -6.98
N LEU A 6 -14.79 -4.44 -7.68
CA LEU A 6 -14.63 -3.06 -7.27
C LEU A 6 -15.98 -2.35 -7.28
N LYS A 7 -16.31 -1.69 -6.17
CA LYS A 7 -17.44 -0.80 -6.03
C LYS A 7 -16.97 0.64 -6.02
N ARG A 8 -17.40 1.44 -6.99
CA ARG A 8 -17.16 2.89 -6.98
C ARG A 8 -18.06 3.55 -5.94
N LEU A 9 -17.50 4.44 -5.17
CA LEU A 9 -18.22 5.30 -4.21
C LEU A 9 -18.58 6.64 -4.87
N PRO A 10 -19.57 7.40 -4.36
CA PRO A 10 -20.03 8.64 -5.00
C PRO A 10 -18.91 9.65 -5.27
N HIS A 11 -18.00 9.87 -4.32
CA HIS A 11 -16.88 10.80 -4.46
C HIS A 11 -15.75 10.30 -5.38
N GLY A 12 -15.82 9.06 -5.85
CA GLY A 12 -14.92 8.50 -6.86
C GLY A 12 -15.45 8.61 -8.29
N GLU A 13 -16.64 9.18 -8.50
CA GLU A 13 -17.21 9.30 -9.82
C GLU A 13 -16.34 10.14 -10.76
N GLY A 14 -16.19 9.69 -12.02
CA GLY A 14 -15.38 10.35 -13.03
C GLY A 14 -13.87 10.10 -12.91
N LEU A 15 -13.39 9.49 -11.82
CA LEU A 15 -11.98 9.12 -11.70
C LEU A 15 -11.66 7.81 -12.44
N PRO A 16 -10.42 7.64 -12.95
CA PRO A 16 -10.00 6.37 -13.50
C PRO A 16 -9.98 5.28 -12.41
N LEU A 17 -10.30 4.04 -12.79
CA LEU A 17 -10.09 2.89 -11.92
C LEU A 17 -8.61 2.53 -11.85
N PRO A 18 -8.18 1.83 -10.78
CA PRO A 18 -6.82 1.31 -10.72
C PRO A 18 -6.46 0.50 -11.96
N ALA A 19 -5.32 0.80 -12.56
CA ALA A 19 -4.88 0.16 -13.79
C ALA A 19 -3.36 -0.01 -13.84
N TYR A 20 -2.91 -1.08 -14.50
CA TYR A 20 -1.50 -1.28 -14.82
C TYR A 20 -1.09 -0.30 -15.92
N ALA A 21 0.01 0.41 -15.72
CA ALA A 21 0.50 1.38 -16.70
C ALA A 21 1.15 0.69 -17.91
N THR A 22 1.71 -0.51 -17.74
CA THR A 22 2.34 -1.33 -18.78
C THR A 22 1.99 -2.80 -18.56
N GLU A 23 2.17 -3.64 -19.60
CA GLU A 23 1.92 -5.08 -19.51
C GLU A 23 2.76 -5.78 -18.43
N GLY A 24 3.99 -5.32 -18.21
CA GLY A 24 4.90 -5.85 -17.18
C GLY A 24 4.80 -5.18 -15.80
N ALA A 25 3.90 -4.22 -15.62
CA ALA A 25 3.76 -3.55 -14.33
C ALA A 25 3.25 -4.50 -13.25
N ALA A 26 3.87 -4.49 -12.06
CA ALA A 26 3.43 -5.28 -10.91
C ALA A 26 2.30 -4.62 -10.12
N GLY A 27 2.20 -3.29 -10.17
CA GLY A 27 1.22 -2.50 -9.44
C GLY A 27 0.28 -1.73 -10.35
N MET A 28 -0.97 -1.60 -9.90
CA MET A 28 -1.97 -0.73 -10.52
C MET A 28 -1.91 0.65 -9.90
N ASP A 29 -1.75 1.69 -10.70
CA ASP A 29 -1.78 3.08 -10.20
C ASP A 29 -3.16 3.42 -9.61
N VAL A 30 -3.14 4.13 -8.47
CA VAL A 30 -4.32 4.62 -7.75
C VAL A 30 -4.26 6.13 -7.67
N VAL A 31 -5.41 6.79 -7.86
CA VAL A 31 -5.53 8.24 -7.80
C VAL A 31 -6.26 8.72 -6.55
N ALA A 32 -5.98 9.95 -6.13
CA ALA A 32 -6.68 10.62 -5.05
C ALA A 32 -8.10 11.00 -5.47
N ALA A 33 -9.09 10.80 -4.59
CA ALA A 33 -10.48 11.26 -4.79
C ALA A 33 -10.75 12.62 -4.13
N GLU A 34 -9.75 13.22 -3.52
CA GLU A 34 -9.84 14.50 -2.83
C GLU A 34 -8.61 15.37 -3.10
N THR A 35 -8.71 16.64 -2.79
CA THR A 35 -7.62 17.60 -2.86
C THR A 35 -7.24 18.03 -1.45
N LEU A 36 -5.95 17.91 -1.11
CA LEU A 36 -5.41 18.33 0.19
C LEU A 36 -3.93 18.68 0.08
N THR A 37 -3.41 19.34 1.10
CA THR A 37 -1.99 19.66 1.22
C THR A 37 -1.43 18.98 2.45
N LEU A 38 -0.29 18.29 2.31
CA LEU A 38 0.48 17.73 3.41
C LEU A 38 1.66 18.66 3.70
N ALA A 39 1.66 19.32 4.85
CA ALA A 39 2.83 20.02 5.34
C ALA A 39 3.97 19.04 5.68
N PRO A 40 5.23 19.47 5.73
CA PRO A 40 6.33 18.63 6.20
C PRO A 40 6.04 18.01 7.56
N GLY A 41 6.17 16.69 7.67
CA GLY A 41 5.86 15.93 8.88
C GLY A 41 4.41 15.48 9.03
N ASP A 42 3.50 16.00 8.22
CA ASP A 42 2.07 15.63 8.27
C ASP A 42 1.79 14.30 7.57
N ARG A 43 0.66 13.69 7.95
CA ARG A 43 0.09 12.51 7.32
C ARG A 43 -1.42 12.63 7.18
N ALA A 44 -1.97 11.98 6.18
CA ALA A 44 -3.41 11.88 5.98
C ALA A 44 -3.80 10.54 5.34
N ALA A 45 -5.00 10.07 5.63
CA ALA A 45 -5.63 8.96 4.94
C ALA A 45 -6.40 9.50 3.73
N VAL A 46 -5.76 9.49 2.57
CA VAL A 46 -6.31 10.05 1.33
C VAL A 46 -7.35 9.12 0.74
N ALA A 47 -8.54 9.63 0.49
CA ALA A 47 -9.64 8.90 -0.12
C ALA A 47 -9.33 8.54 -1.58
N THR A 48 -9.77 7.35 -2.01
CA THR A 48 -9.64 6.88 -3.40
C THR A 48 -10.97 6.78 -4.13
N GLY A 49 -12.09 6.82 -3.41
CA GLY A 49 -13.43 6.76 -3.96
C GLY A 49 -13.87 5.37 -4.41
N PHE A 50 -13.27 4.30 -3.92
CA PHE A 50 -13.72 2.93 -4.20
C PHE A 50 -13.46 1.98 -3.04
N ALA A 51 -14.22 0.89 -3.04
CA ALA A 51 -14.03 -0.28 -2.19
C ALA A 51 -13.83 -1.53 -3.06
N ILE A 52 -13.13 -2.54 -2.54
CA ILE A 52 -12.84 -3.77 -3.27
C ILE A 52 -13.22 -5.02 -2.47
N ALA A 53 -13.51 -6.11 -3.20
CA ALA A 53 -13.64 -7.44 -2.64
C ALA A 53 -12.57 -8.35 -3.23
N ILE A 54 -11.67 -8.80 -2.38
CA ILE A 54 -10.52 -9.62 -2.74
C ILE A 54 -10.88 -11.09 -2.51
N PRO A 55 -10.56 -12.02 -3.43
CA PRO A 55 -10.78 -13.44 -3.21
C PRO A 55 -10.01 -13.96 -1.99
N ALA A 56 -10.58 -14.93 -1.25
CA ALA A 56 -9.91 -15.59 -0.15
C ALA A 56 -8.55 -16.15 -0.58
N GLY A 57 -7.57 -16.13 0.34
CA GLY A 57 -6.19 -16.54 0.06
C GLY A 57 -5.35 -15.47 -0.65
N HIS A 58 -5.87 -14.27 -0.83
CA HIS A 58 -5.15 -13.14 -1.40
C HIS A 58 -5.31 -11.90 -0.54
N GLU A 59 -4.37 -10.98 -0.71
CA GLU A 59 -4.40 -9.62 -0.20
C GLU A 59 -4.16 -8.62 -1.34
N VAL A 60 -4.39 -7.35 -1.08
CA VAL A 60 -3.87 -6.27 -1.92
C VAL A 60 -3.01 -5.35 -1.07
N GLN A 61 -1.77 -5.16 -1.49
CA GLN A 61 -0.85 -4.25 -0.83
C GLN A 61 -0.94 -2.85 -1.41
N VAL A 62 -0.95 -1.84 -0.54
CA VAL A 62 -0.80 -0.44 -0.93
C VAL A 62 0.67 -0.06 -0.80
N ARG A 63 1.30 0.26 -1.92
CA ARG A 63 2.73 0.62 -1.98
C ARG A 63 2.91 2.06 -2.46
N PRO A 64 3.95 2.77 -1.98
CA PRO A 64 4.25 4.12 -2.43
C PRO A 64 4.75 4.14 -3.88
N ARG A 65 4.74 5.32 -4.47
CA ARG A 65 5.33 5.58 -5.78
C ARG A 65 6.75 6.12 -5.60
N SER A 66 7.70 5.48 -6.28
CA SER A 66 9.14 5.85 -6.21
C SER A 66 9.40 7.32 -6.59
N GLY A 67 8.66 7.83 -7.57
CA GLY A 67 8.82 9.22 -7.99
C GLY A 67 8.39 10.25 -6.92
N LEU A 68 7.33 9.97 -6.17
CA LEU A 68 6.91 10.82 -5.06
C LEU A 68 7.88 10.72 -3.88
N ALA A 69 8.34 9.51 -3.59
CA ALA A 69 9.31 9.28 -2.53
C ALA A 69 10.64 10.01 -2.80
N LEU A 70 11.19 9.86 -3.99
CA LEU A 70 12.50 10.44 -4.34
C LEU A 70 12.46 11.96 -4.47
N LYS A 71 11.44 12.50 -5.16
CA LYS A 71 11.39 13.93 -5.49
C LYS A 71 10.82 14.80 -4.37
N HIS A 72 9.88 14.25 -3.60
CA HIS A 72 9.10 15.02 -2.62
C HIS A 72 9.19 14.48 -1.19
N GLY A 73 9.80 13.32 -0.98
CA GLY A 73 9.81 12.65 0.32
C GLY A 73 8.42 12.14 0.75
N VAL A 74 7.49 11.99 -0.19
CA VAL A 74 6.13 11.52 0.10
C VAL A 74 6.04 10.01 -0.08
N THR A 75 5.56 9.33 0.95
CA THR A 75 5.47 7.86 1.00
C THR A 75 4.18 7.40 1.68
N CYS A 76 3.87 6.11 1.55
CA CYS A 76 2.86 5.49 2.39
C CYS A 76 3.48 5.21 3.77
N LEU A 77 2.93 5.78 4.83
CA LEU A 77 3.50 5.67 6.18
C LEU A 77 3.53 4.22 6.68
N ASN A 78 2.52 3.43 6.34
CA ASN A 78 2.38 2.02 6.74
C ASN A 78 2.83 1.05 5.64
N THR A 79 3.80 1.43 4.81
CA THR A 79 4.22 0.62 3.65
C THR A 79 4.88 -0.71 4.06
N PRO A 80 4.49 -1.84 3.44
CA PRO A 80 3.33 -1.98 2.57
C PRO A 80 2.03 -1.96 3.38
N GLY A 81 1.06 -1.14 2.95
CA GLY A 81 -0.30 -1.21 3.51
C GLY A 81 -0.94 -2.53 3.14
N THR A 82 -1.73 -3.12 4.03
CA THR A 82 -2.40 -4.41 3.81
C THR A 82 -3.90 -4.21 3.70
N ILE A 83 -4.50 -4.70 2.62
CA ILE A 83 -5.95 -4.80 2.45
C ILE A 83 -6.31 -6.28 2.51
N ASP A 84 -7.00 -6.65 3.56
CA ASP A 84 -7.45 -8.02 3.80
C ASP A 84 -8.60 -8.43 2.88
N SER A 85 -8.74 -9.72 2.61
CA SER A 85 -9.77 -10.25 1.71
C SER A 85 -11.20 -10.02 2.22
N ASP A 86 -11.40 -9.84 3.51
CA ASP A 86 -12.70 -9.59 4.16
C ASP A 86 -12.98 -8.10 4.45
N TYR A 87 -12.03 -7.19 4.12
CA TYR A 87 -12.27 -5.76 4.22
C TYR A 87 -13.23 -5.28 3.13
N ARG A 88 -14.23 -4.48 3.50
CA ARG A 88 -15.25 -3.94 2.57
C ARG A 88 -15.39 -2.42 2.65
N GLY A 89 -14.55 -1.78 3.44
CA GLY A 89 -14.51 -0.32 3.52
C GLY A 89 -13.83 0.33 2.31
N GLU A 90 -13.88 1.65 2.27
CA GLU A 90 -13.14 2.41 1.26
C GLU A 90 -11.64 2.15 1.35
N VAL A 91 -11.01 1.94 0.20
CA VAL A 91 -9.55 1.92 0.11
C VAL A 91 -9.03 3.34 0.29
N LYS A 92 -8.25 3.56 1.33
CA LYS A 92 -7.57 4.84 1.59
C LYS A 92 -6.08 4.63 1.61
N VAL A 93 -5.35 5.66 1.16
CA VAL A 93 -3.89 5.66 1.14
C VAL A 93 -3.38 6.57 2.25
N ILE A 94 -2.66 6.00 3.21
CA ILE A 94 -2.05 6.79 4.30
C ILE A 94 -0.73 7.35 3.80
N LEU A 95 -0.75 8.62 3.37
CA LEU A 95 0.44 9.33 2.91
C LEU A 95 1.06 10.13 4.04
N ALA A 96 2.39 10.17 4.05
CA ALA A 96 3.19 11.01 4.93
C ALA A 96 4.15 11.84 4.09
N ASN A 97 4.35 13.12 4.47
CA ASN A 97 5.33 14.01 3.87
C ASN A 97 6.58 14.05 4.75
N LEU A 98 7.62 13.32 4.35
CA LEU A 98 8.95 13.33 4.98
C LEU A 98 9.90 14.32 4.30
N GLY A 99 9.41 15.10 3.35
CA GLY A 99 10.16 16.15 2.68
C GLY A 99 10.22 17.43 3.51
N GLN A 100 10.74 18.49 2.90
CA GLN A 100 10.94 19.79 3.57
C GLN A 100 10.00 20.89 3.05
N ALA A 101 9.18 20.59 2.06
CA ALA A 101 8.21 21.52 1.48
C ALA A 101 6.78 20.94 1.57
N PRO A 102 5.75 21.77 1.66
CA PRO A 102 4.37 21.31 1.53
C PRO A 102 4.16 20.54 0.21
N PHE A 103 3.42 19.46 0.25
CA PHE A 103 3.07 18.67 -0.92
C PHE A 103 1.57 18.77 -1.19
N GLU A 104 1.22 19.31 -2.34
CA GLU A 104 -0.17 19.43 -2.79
C GLU A 104 -0.59 18.15 -3.53
N ILE A 105 -1.73 17.60 -3.14
CA ILE A 105 -2.39 16.48 -3.77
C ILE A 105 -3.68 17.01 -4.38
N ALA A 106 -3.79 16.96 -5.70
CA ALA A 106 -5.03 17.26 -6.39
C ALA A 106 -5.85 16.00 -6.64
N ARG A 107 -7.17 16.13 -6.65
CA ARG A 107 -8.07 15.06 -7.08
C ARG A 107 -7.67 14.56 -8.48
N GLY A 108 -7.45 13.26 -8.62
CA GLY A 108 -6.96 12.65 -9.87
C GLY A 108 -5.45 12.40 -9.91
N ASP A 109 -4.69 12.94 -8.96
CA ASP A 109 -3.26 12.65 -8.88
C ASP A 109 -2.99 11.20 -8.50
N ARG A 110 -2.02 10.57 -9.16
CA ARG A 110 -1.54 9.22 -8.81
C ARG A 110 -0.73 9.28 -7.53
N ILE A 111 -1.23 8.64 -6.46
CA ILE A 111 -0.66 8.74 -5.11
C ILE A 111 -0.02 7.46 -4.59
N ALA A 112 -0.39 6.32 -5.14
CA ALA A 112 0.08 5.01 -4.70
C ALA A 112 -0.10 3.97 -5.81
N GLN A 113 0.26 2.74 -5.53
CA GLN A 113 -0.04 1.59 -6.38
C GLN A 113 -0.56 0.42 -5.55
N LEU A 114 -1.48 -0.35 -6.14
CA LEU A 114 -2.04 -1.57 -5.57
C LEU A 114 -1.35 -2.78 -6.17
N VAL A 115 -0.86 -3.68 -5.32
CA VAL A 115 -0.18 -4.92 -5.74
C VAL A 115 -0.90 -6.11 -5.14
N PRO A 116 -1.64 -6.91 -5.94
CA PRO A 116 -2.23 -8.16 -5.47
C PRO A 116 -1.14 -9.17 -5.10
N ALA A 117 -1.34 -9.90 -4.00
CA ALA A 117 -0.42 -10.93 -3.53
C ALA A 117 -1.18 -12.15 -2.97
N VAL A 118 -0.53 -13.31 -3.00
CA VAL A 118 -1.02 -14.52 -2.34
C VAL A 118 -0.69 -14.45 -0.86
N VAL A 119 -1.64 -14.84 -0.01
CA VAL A 119 -1.45 -14.90 1.44
C VAL A 119 -1.23 -16.35 1.87
N LEU A 120 -0.07 -16.61 2.45
CA LEU A 120 0.22 -17.85 3.15
C LEU A 120 -0.24 -17.72 4.60
N ARG A 121 -1.12 -18.61 5.04
CA ARG A 121 -1.53 -18.68 6.45
C ARG A 121 -0.66 -19.68 7.20
N ALA A 122 -0.22 -19.30 8.40
CA ALA A 122 0.55 -20.16 9.29
C ALA A 122 -0.23 -20.42 10.58
N THR A 123 -0.02 -21.60 11.15
CA THR A 123 -0.40 -21.91 12.53
C THR A 123 0.85 -21.87 13.39
N LEU A 124 0.80 -21.15 14.49
CA LEU A 124 1.89 -21.13 15.46
C LEU A 124 1.70 -22.26 16.47
N ALA A 125 2.75 -23.06 16.68
CA ALA A 125 2.83 -24.07 17.73
C ALA A 125 3.88 -23.61 18.75
N GLU A 126 3.47 -23.49 20.01
CA GLU A 126 4.40 -23.20 21.09
C GLU A 126 5.23 -24.46 21.38
N VAL A 127 6.55 -24.28 21.47
CA VAL A 127 7.50 -25.33 21.80
C VAL A 127 8.49 -24.83 22.83
N ASP A 128 9.05 -25.72 23.64
CA ASP A 128 10.01 -25.35 24.68
C ASP A 128 11.39 -24.97 24.11
N THR A 129 11.75 -25.57 22.97
CA THR A 129 13.06 -25.35 22.33
C THR A 129 12.91 -25.32 20.81
N LEU A 130 13.75 -24.52 20.15
CA LEU A 130 13.93 -24.51 18.70
C LEU A 130 15.23 -25.28 18.35
N ASP A 131 15.29 -25.82 17.14
CA ASP A 131 16.49 -26.42 16.59
C ASP A 131 17.63 -25.40 16.44
N ASP A 132 18.86 -25.91 16.47
CA ASP A 132 20.06 -25.09 16.27
C ASP A 132 20.31 -24.84 14.78
N THR A 133 20.80 -23.65 14.45
CA THR A 133 21.26 -23.30 13.10
C THR A 133 22.63 -22.67 13.16
N THR A 134 23.38 -22.67 12.04
CA THR A 134 24.69 -22.01 11.96
C THR A 134 24.60 -20.51 12.27
N ARG A 135 23.48 -19.85 11.94
CA ARG A 135 23.25 -18.45 12.26
C ARG A 135 22.90 -18.22 13.74
N GLY A 136 22.21 -19.19 14.36
CA GLY A 136 21.73 -19.06 15.74
C GLY A 136 20.93 -17.78 15.97
N ALA A 137 21.25 -17.06 17.04
CA ALA A 137 20.63 -15.80 17.41
C ALA A 137 21.22 -14.57 16.69
N GLY A 138 22.14 -14.75 15.76
CA GLY A 138 22.81 -13.66 15.04
C GLY A 138 21.82 -12.86 14.16
N GLY A 139 21.73 -11.57 14.41
CA GLY A 139 20.89 -10.63 13.67
C GLY A 139 21.40 -9.20 13.80
N PHE A 140 20.61 -8.19 13.38
CA PHE A 140 20.92 -6.77 13.52
C PHE A 140 22.32 -6.37 13.03
N GLY A 141 22.76 -6.96 11.89
CA GLY A 141 24.06 -6.68 11.30
C GLY A 141 25.20 -7.57 11.84
N SER A 142 24.91 -8.70 12.53
CA SER A 142 25.90 -9.64 13.06
C SER A 142 26.83 -10.25 12.01
N THR A 143 26.49 -10.18 10.72
CA THR A 143 27.30 -10.66 9.59
C THR A 143 28.31 -9.62 9.09
N GLY A 144 28.36 -8.46 9.71
CA GLY A 144 29.28 -7.35 9.33
C GLY A 144 28.76 -6.52 8.14
N ARG A 145 29.59 -5.59 7.72
CA ARG A 145 29.37 -4.77 6.50
C ARG A 145 30.09 -5.39 5.34
#